data_619e7de65e230d30c437391be8abed76
#
_entry.id   619e7de65e230d30c437391be8abed76
#
_cell.length_a   1.000
_cell.length_b   1.000
_cell.length_c   1.000
_cell.angle_alpha   90.00
_cell.angle_beta   90.00
_cell.angle_gamma   90.00
#
_symmetry.space_group_name_H-M   'P 1'
#
loop_
_entity.id
_entity.type
_entity.pdbx_description
1 polymer ?
#
loop_
_entity_poly.entity_id
_entity_poly.type
_entity_poly.pdbx_seq_one_letter_code
_entity_poly.pdbx_strand_id
1 'polypeptide(L)'
;MRKSNYRKEIEISPKTKRIIIGSTAGALLIMIVFFFTYFHVDKVEVMGSSYYTEDEIRKMVLKGPLSKNTVLAPILYSKDGTDDIQYIQAIDVSQVNNHTICISVKEIQPVGCFKYLDCYMYFDRKGVIIASSVNRNVRVPFFQGLQISNAAFGDEVPFSDESMLNTSISLSRIFAKSDDIPDDIAYDESGNITLIYGDITAQLGKDKFLEDKMTRLLAILPKIAGQKGTLHLENVNDDKKIITFEKEFPDSENGEDEENSETKEDESYDSSDSDSNYDSSSYDSSSDSSYDSSSDSGYDSGYDSDYDGSSDNNYDSDYDSSSDSSYDSSSNDW
;
A
#
# COMPACT_ATOMS: atom_id res chain seq x y z
N MET A 1 22.57 -73.40 -24.03
CA MET A 1 23.85 -72.64 -24.17
C MET A 1 23.63 -71.21 -23.63
N ARG A 2 24.16 -70.91 -22.45
CA ARG A 2 24.09 -69.60 -21.78
C ARG A 2 25.32 -68.79 -22.21
N LYS A 3 25.13 -67.76 -23.02
CA LYS A 3 26.19 -66.82 -23.35
C LYS A 3 26.49 -65.96 -22.13
N SER A 4 27.63 -66.18 -21.48
CA SER A 4 28.22 -65.36 -20.43
C SER A 4 28.70 -64.04 -21.06
N ASN A 5 28.03 -62.91 -20.74
CA ASN A 5 28.54 -61.60 -21.09
C ASN A 5 29.61 -61.20 -20.07
N TYR A 6 30.86 -61.47 -20.42
CA TYR A 6 32.02 -60.94 -19.71
C TYR A 6 32.09 -59.43 -19.94
N ARG A 7 31.69 -58.64 -18.96
CA ARG A 7 32.07 -57.23 -18.87
C ARG A 7 33.58 -57.21 -18.60
N LYS A 8 34.39 -56.86 -19.60
CA LYS A 8 35.80 -56.52 -19.40
C LYS A 8 35.87 -55.28 -18.46
N GLU A 9 36.22 -55.49 -17.22
CA GLU A 9 36.64 -54.40 -16.33
C GLU A 9 37.93 -53.80 -16.89
N ILE A 10 37.85 -52.54 -17.32
CA ILE A 10 39.03 -51.80 -17.82
C ILE A 10 39.84 -51.35 -16.59
N GLU A 11 40.87 -52.12 -16.22
CA GLU A 11 41.85 -51.72 -15.19
C GLU A 11 42.68 -50.55 -15.69
N ILE A 12 42.27 -49.33 -15.26
CA ILE A 12 42.99 -48.10 -15.60
C ILE A 12 44.22 -47.98 -14.69
N SER A 13 45.41 -47.90 -15.27
CA SER A 13 46.68 -47.69 -14.55
C SER A 13 46.60 -46.48 -13.60
N PRO A 14 47.22 -46.52 -12.41
CA PRO A 14 47.18 -45.40 -11.45
C PRO A 14 47.77 -44.11 -12.02
N LYS A 15 48.71 -44.17 -12.96
CA LYS A 15 49.20 -42.96 -13.66
C LYS A 15 48.18 -42.37 -14.61
N THR A 16 47.42 -43.19 -15.34
CA THR A 16 46.36 -42.74 -16.22
C THR A 16 45.19 -42.15 -15.44
N LYS A 17 44.85 -42.72 -14.27
CA LYS A 17 43.82 -42.12 -13.35
C LYS A 17 44.21 -40.70 -12.91
N ARG A 18 45.48 -40.46 -12.53
CA ARG A 18 45.98 -39.13 -12.15
C ARG A 18 45.90 -38.12 -13.30
N ILE A 19 46.24 -38.54 -14.52
CA ILE A 19 46.17 -37.69 -15.72
C ILE A 19 44.72 -37.34 -16.04
N ILE A 20 43.82 -38.33 -15.99
CA ILE A 20 42.39 -38.09 -16.21
C ILE A 20 41.81 -37.12 -15.15
N ILE A 21 42.13 -37.34 -13.87
CA ILE A 21 41.67 -36.43 -12.78
C ILE A 21 42.25 -35.02 -12.97
N GLY A 22 43.52 -34.90 -13.32
CA GLY A 22 44.15 -33.59 -13.57
C GLY A 22 43.56 -32.86 -14.77
N SER A 23 43.30 -33.58 -15.88
CA SER A 23 42.69 -32.99 -17.08
C SER A 23 41.22 -32.58 -16.86
N THR A 24 40.45 -33.42 -16.15
CA THR A 24 39.06 -33.06 -15.80
C THR A 24 39.01 -31.90 -14.83
N ALA A 25 39.86 -31.82 -13.83
CA ALA A 25 39.98 -30.71 -12.92
C ALA A 25 40.39 -29.41 -13.66
N GLY A 26 41.34 -29.50 -14.58
CA GLY A 26 41.76 -28.39 -15.44
C GLY A 26 40.64 -27.87 -16.34
N ALA A 27 39.90 -28.79 -16.99
CA ALA A 27 38.77 -28.45 -17.84
C ALA A 27 37.63 -27.80 -17.01
N LEU A 28 37.36 -28.29 -15.80
CA LEU A 28 36.34 -27.73 -14.90
C LEU A 28 36.75 -26.33 -14.44
N LEU A 29 38.00 -26.10 -14.13
CA LEU A 29 38.51 -24.77 -13.75
C LEU A 29 38.38 -23.77 -14.89
N ILE A 30 38.72 -24.17 -16.13
CA ILE A 30 38.51 -23.32 -17.32
C ILE A 30 37.02 -23.01 -17.51
N MET A 31 36.14 -24.00 -17.34
CA MET A 31 34.68 -23.80 -17.43
C MET A 31 34.19 -22.79 -16.38
N ILE A 32 34.69 -22.88 -15.15
CA ILE A 32 34.34 -21.92 -14.08
C ILE A 32 34.78 -20.51 -14.44
N VAL A 33 36.01 -20.33 -14.86
CA VAL A 33 36.55 -19.01 -15.28
C VAL A 33 35.72 -18.46 -16.45
N PHE A 34 35.44 -19.30 -17.45
CA PHE A 34 34.57 -18.90 -18.58
C PHE A 34 33.19 -18.49 -18.12
N PHE A 35 32.55 -19.23 -17.19
CA PHE A 35 31.26 -18.92 -16.65
C PHE A 35 31.26 -17.55 -15.96
N PHE A 36 32.22 -17.23 -15.11
CA PHE A 36 32.29 -15.94 -14.42
C PHE A 36 32.65 -14.77 -15.34
N THR A 37 33.40 -15.00 -16.42
CA THR A 37 33.73 -13.95 -17.39
C THR A 37 32.60 -13.70 -18.39
N TYR A 38 31.89 -14.75 -18.82
CA TYR A 38 30.84 -14.66 -19.81
C TYR A 38 29.53 -14.08 -19.20
N PHE A 39 29.22 -14.40 -17.95
CA PHE A 39 28.07 -13.92 -17.23
C PHE A 39 28.39 -12.78 -16.25
N HIS A 40 29.24 -11.86 -16.68
CA HIS A 40 29.59 -10.71 -15.84
C HIS A 40 28.52 -9.60 -15.94
N VAL A 41 28.17 -9.01 -14.77
CA VAL A 41 27.20 -7.89 -14.70
C VAL A 41 27.91 -6.58 -15.06
N ASP A 42 27.53 -5.99 -16.19
CA ASP A 42 28.01 -4.68 -16.63
C ASP A 42 26.94 -3.59 -16.35
N LYS A 43 25.64 -3.96 -16.48
CA LYS A 43 24.52 -3.03 -16.29
C LYS A 43 23.52 -3.57 -15.27
N VAL A 44 23.08 -2.69 -14.40
CA VAL A 44 22.00 -2.94 -13.43
C VAL A 44 20.88 -1.95 -13.71
N GLU A 45 19.70 -2.45 -13.98
CA GLU A 45 18.46 -1.66 -14.10
C GLU A 45 17.67 -1.80 -12.81
N VAL A 46 17.11 -0.70 -12.28
CA VAL A 46 16.29 -0.72 -11.08
C VAL A 46 14.91 -0.19 -11.43
N MET A 47 13.87 -0.89 -11.02
CA MET A 47 12.47 -0.53 -11.26
C MET A 47 11.64 -0.64 -9.99
N GLY A 48 10.63 0.24 -9.86
CA GLY A 48 9.63 0.16 -8.81
C GLY A 48 10.03 0.82 -7.49
N SER A 49 11.13 1.59 -7.44
CA SER A 49 11.52 2.35 -6.25
C SER A 49 11.21 3.84 -6.42
N SER A 50 10.50 4.41 -5.42
CA SER A 50 10.21 5.84 -5.29
C SER A 50 10.90 6.44 -4.06
N TYR A 51 11.20 5.64 -3.04
CA TYR A 51 11.82 6.09 -1.80
C TYR A 51 13.35 6.09 -1.85
N TYR A 52 13.92 5.24 -2.71
CA TYR A 52 15.37 5.09 -2.82
C TYR A 52 15.84 5.33 -4.25
N THR A 53 17.03 5.87 -4.39
CA THR A 53 17.71 6.00 -5.68
C THR A 53 18.18 4.64 -6.20
N GLU A 54 18.37 4.52 -7.51
CA GLU A 54 18.89 3.30 -8.15
C GLU A 54 20.22 2.84 -7.54
N ASP A 55 21.13 3.79 -7.23
CA ASP A 55 22.43 3.50 -6.62
C ASP A 55 22.31 3.00 -5.18
N GLU A 56 21.34 3.48 -4.41
CA GLU A 56 21.07 3.00 -3.05
C GLU A 56 20.54 1.58 -3.08
N ILE A 57 19.51 1.30 -3.91
CA ILE A 57 19.00 -0.05 -4.10
C ILE A 57 20.10 -1.01 -4.52
N ARG A 58 20.89 -0.63 -5.52
CA ARG A 58 22.01 -1.44 -5.98
C ARG A 58 22.99 -1.78 -4.87
N LYS A 59 23.37 -0.81 -4.02
CA LYS A 59 24.28 -1.01 -2.88
C LYS A 59 23.65 -1.85 -1.77
N MET A 60 22.35 -1.70 -1.54
CA MET A 60 21.64 -2.47 -0.51
C MET A 60 21.47 -3.93 -0.91
N VAL A 61 21.17 -4.20 -2.18
CA VAL A 61 20.86 -5.53 -2.69
C VAL A 61 22.11 -6.30 -3.05
N LEU A 62 22.97 -5.73 -3.88
CA LEU A 62 24.11 -6.43 -4.48
C LEU A 62 25.36 -6.37 -3.58
N LYS A 63 25.38 -7.21 -2.54
CA LYS A 63 26.50 -7.31 -1.60
C LYS A 63 27.32 -8.56 -1.87
N GLY A 64 28.64 -8.38 -2.05
CA GLY A 64 29.58 -9.51 -2.17
C GLY A 64 29.99 -9.87 -3.61
N PRO A 65 30.94 -10.82 -3.76
CA PRO A 65 31.58 -11.10 -5.05
C PRO A 65 30.67 -11.77 -6.07
N LEU A 66 29.65 -12.53 -5.62
CA LEU A 66 28.73 -13.26 -6.49
C LEU A 66 27.65 -12.34 -7.11
N SER A 67 27.48 -11.10 -6.60
CA SER A 67 26.61 -10.10 -7.19
C SER A 67 27.03 -9.65 -8.60
N LYS A 68 28.25 -9.91 -8.96
CA LYS A 68 28.81 -9.59 -10.29
C LYS A 68 28.53 -10.66 -11.37
N ASN A 69 27.75 -11.68 -11.05
CA ASN A 69 27.37 -12.72 -12.01
C ASN A 69 25.88 -12.68 -12.28
N THR A 70 25.49 -12.55 -13.57
CA THR A 70 24.09 -12.37 -13.98
C THR A 70 23.19 -13.58 -13.73
N VAL A 71 23.75 -14.77 -13.60
CA VAL A 71 23.01 -16.01 -13.31
C VAL A 71 22.86 -16.23 -11.80
N LEU A 72 23.92 -15.92 -11.03
CA LEU A 72 23.91 -16.14 -9.59
C LEU A 72 23.20 -15.03 -8.82
N ALA A 73 23.23 -13.80 -9.33
CA ALA A 73 22.59 -12.68 -8.68
C ALA A 73 21.08 -12.89 -8.47
N PRO A 74 20.28 -13.35 -9.44
CA PRO A 74 18.86 -13.65 -9.24
C PRO A 74 18.61 -14.68 -8.13
N ILE A 75 19.41 -15.71 -8.07
CA ILE A 75 19.23 -16.83 -7.12
C ILE A 75 19.55 -16.40 -5.69
N LEU A 76 20.56 -15.54 -5.52
CA LEU A 76 21.10 -15.21 -4.21
C LEU A 76 20.51 -13.95 -3.60
N TYR A 77 20.02 -13.01 -4.42
CA TYR A 77 19.60 -11.68 -3.97
C TYR A 77 18.12 -11.37 -4.17
N SER A 78 17.35 -12.25 -4.83
CA SER A 78 15.88 -12.15 -4.76
C SER A 78 15.41 -12.52 -3.36
N LYS A 79 14.56 -11.68 -2.76
CA LYS A 79 14.01 -11.86 -1.40
C LYS A 79 12.55 -11.51 -1.38
N ASP A 80 11.75 -12.45 -0.89
CA ASP A 80 10.38 -12.21 -0.45
C ASP A 80 10.41 -11.86 1.04
N GLY A 81 10.01 -10.62 1.37
CA GLY A 81 10.12 -10.09 2.73
C GLY A 81 11.51 -9.47 2.99
N THR A 82 11.54 -8.17 3.18
CA THR A 82 12.76 -7.43 3.53
C THR A 82 12.54 -6.75 4.87
N ASP A 83 12.61 -7.53 5.94
CA ASP A 83 12.46 -7.02 7.32
C ASP A 83 13.56 -6.01 7.69
N ASP A 84 14.60 -5.90 6.86
CA ASP A 84 15.75 -5.03 7.09
C ASP A 84 15.70 -3.69 6.34
N ILE A 85 14.79 -3.51 5.36
CA ILE A 85 14.77 -2.31 4.50
C ILE A 85 13.40 -1.64 4.57
N GLN A 86 13.40 -0.40 5.05
CA GLN A 86 12.19 0.39 5.21
C GLN A 86 11.47 0.58 3.86
N TYR A 87 10.15 0.60 3.87
CA TYR A 87 9.27 0.76 2.70
C TYR A 87 9.38 -0.32 1.61
N ILE A 88 10.17 -1.36 1.78
CA ILE A 88 10.33 -2.43 0.78
C ILE A 88 9.69 -3.72 1.27
N GLN A 89 8.77 -4.25 0.47
CA GLN A 89 8.12 -5.54 0.72
C GLN A 89 8.90 -6.71 0.16
N ALA A 90 9.38 -6.56 -1.08
CA ALA A 90 10.12 -7.62 -1.78
C ALA A 90 11.09 -7.02 -2.78
N ILE A 91 12.14 -7.76 -3.04
CA ILE A 91 13.14 -7.47 -4.06
C ILE A 91 13.24 -8.70 -4.96
N ASP A 92 12.97 -8.51 -6.24
CA ASP A 92 13.17 -9.53 -7.27
C ASP A 92 14.33 -9.12 -8.16
N VAL A 93 15.31 -10.00 -8.28
CA VAL A 93 16.45 -9.82 -9.17
C VAL A 93 16.30 -10.76 -10.33
N SER A 94 16.23 -10.25 -11.54
CA SER A 94 16.07 -11.04 -12.77
C SER A 94 17.21 -10.79 -13.75
N GLN A 95 17.52 -11.82 -14.52
CA GLN A 95 18.49 -11.71 -15.62
C GLN A 95 17.79 -11.20 -16.87
N VAL A 96 18.23 -10.05 -17.39
CA VAL A 96 17.76 -9.51 -18.67
C VAL A 96 18.54 -10.09 -19.84
N ASN A 97 19.87 -10.13 -19.71
CA ASN A 97 20.77 -10.75 -20.67
C ASN A 97 22.08 -11.17 -19.97
N ASN A 98 23.10 -11.62 -20.75
CA ASN A 98 24.35 -12.11 -20.20
C ASN A 98 25.17 -11.07 -19.39
N HIS A 99 24.85 -9.78 -19.58
CA HIS A 99 25.59 -8.65 -18.97
C HIS A 99 24.70 -7.69 -18.19
N THR A 100 23.38 -7.93 -18.20
CA THR A 100 22.40 -7.02 -17.57
C THR A 100 21.48 -7.78 -16.63
N ILE A 101 21.30 -7.24 -15.42
CA ILE A 101 20.29 -7.67 -14.48
C ILE A 101 19.31 -6.54 -14.22
N CYS A 102 18.07 -6.90 -13.89
CA CYS A 102 17.04 -5.99 -13.43
C CYS A 102 16.70 -6.29 -11.97
N ILE A 103 16.68 -5.25 -11.14
CA ILE A 103 16.22 -5.31 -9.76
C ILE A 103 14.82 -4.67 -9.73
N SER A 104 13.80 -5.47 -9.51
CA SER A 104 12.43 -5.04 -9.37
C SER A 104 12.11 -4.92 -7.88
N VAL A 105 11.76 -3.72 -7.44
CA VAL A 105 11.46 -3.42 -6.04
C VAL A 105 9.95 -3.31 -5.87
N LYS A 106 9.41 -4.04 -4.91
CA LYS A 106 8.02 -3.91 -4.50
C LYS A 106 7.96 -3.08 -3.21
N GLU A 107 7.53 -1.84 -3.35
CA GLU A 107 7.39 -0.92 -2.21
C GLU A 107 6.07 -1.12 -1.46
N ILE A 108 6.11 -0.87 -0.15
CA ILE A 108 4.94 -0.79 0.71
C ILE A 108 4.57 0.68 0.88
N GLN A 109 3.33 1.03 0.54
CA GLN A 109 2.83 2.37 0.78
C GLN A 109 2.32 2.49 2.21
N PRO A 110 2.80 3.47 2.99
CA PRO A 110 2.27 3.74 4.31
C PRO A 110 0.82 4.24 4.20
N VAL A 111 -0.04 3.80 5.09
CA VAL A 111 -1.42 4.30 5.21
C VAL A 111 -1.56 5.34 6.29
N GLY A 112 -0.61 5.40 7.22
CA GLY A 112 -0.61 6.36 8.28
C GLY A 112 0.72 6.40 9.02
N CYS A 113 0.88 7.40 9.86
CA CYS A 113 1.98 7.50 10.79
C CYS A 113 1.49 8.02 12.15
N PHE A 114 2.26 7.74 13.18
CA PHE A 114 2.05 8.25 14.53
C PHE A 114 3.39 8.64 15.15
N LYS A 115 3.35 9.43 16.19
CA LYS A 115 4.56 9.83 16.91
C LYS A 115 4.85 8.85 18.05
N TYR A 116 6.06 8.31 18.07
CA TYR A 116 6.56 7.50 19.15
C TYR A 116 7.97 7.98 19.53
N LEU A 117 8.13 8.42 20.79
CA LEU A 117 9.32 9.13 21.25
C LEU A 117 9.64 10.34 20.33
N ASP A 118 10.84 10.39 19.77
CA ASP A 118 11.27 11.49 18.89
C ASP A 118 11.16 11.17 17.40
N CYS A 119 10.48 10.08 17.03
CA CYS A 119 10.32 9.61 15.65
C CYS A 119 8.86 9.48 15.24
N TYR A 120 8.63 9.61 13.94
CA TYR A 120 7.37 9.23 13.30
C TYR A 120 7.48 7.80 12.80
N MET A 121 6.58 6.94 13.27
CA MET A 121 6.49 5.53 12.87
C MET A 121 5.41 5.40 11.80
N TYR A 122 5.74 4.78 10.68
CA TYR A 122 4.86 4.61 9.54
C TYR A 122 4.37 3.17 9.49
N PHE A 123 3.08 2.95 9.24
CA PHE A 123 2.48 1.62 9.18
C PHE A 123 1.74 1.37 7.87
N ASP A 124 1.65 0.10 7.51
CA ASP A 124 0.99 -0.36 6.29
C ASP A 124 -0.50 -0.71 6.52
N ARG A 125 -1.15 -1.26 5.48
CA ARG A 125 -2.55 -1.69 5.51
C ARG A 125 -2.82 -2.87 6.45
N LYS A 126 -1.80 -3.55 6.92
CA LYS A 126 -1.92 -4.62 7.91
C LYS A 126 -1.72 -4.10 9.33
N GLY A 127 -1.41 -2.81 9.49
CA GLY A 127 -1.03 -2.22 10.75
C GLY A 127 0.41 -2.51 11.16
N VAL A 128 1.25 -3.03 10.26
CA VAL A 128 2.65 -3.33 10.54
C VAL A 128 3.50 -2.09 10.36
N ILE A 129 4.40 -1.82 11.30
CA ILE A 129 5.34 -0.70 11.25
C ILE A 129 6.42 -1.01 10.20
N ILE A 130 6.43 -0.22 9.13
CA ILE A 130 7.28 -0.44 7.95
C ILE A 130 8.43 0.55 7.83
N ALA A 131 8.41 1.64 8.60
CA ALA A 131 9.46 2.65 8.56
C ALA A 131 9.42 3.54 9.78
N SER A 132 10.53 4.24 10.04
CA SER A 132 10.62 5.33 11.01
C SER A 132 11.41 6.50 10.45
N SER A 133 11.05 7.73 10.85
CA SER A 133 11.75 8.94 10.44
C SER A 133 11.67 10.01 11.51
N VAL A 134 12.71 10.82 11.65
CA VAL A 134 12.68 12.00 12.53
C VAL A 134 11.79 13.09 11.93
N ASN A 135 11.74 13.19 10.61
CA ASN A 135 10.91 14.17 9.91
C ASN A 135 9.59 13.53 9.46
N ARG A 136 8.49 14.23 9.74
CA ARG A 136 7.16 13.79 9.27
C ARG A 136 7.06 13.95 7.75
N ASN A 137 6.53 12.92 7.10
CA ASN A 137 6.08 13.03 5.73
C ASN A 137 4.63 13.55 5.71
N VAL A 138 4.43 14.78 5.29
CA VAL A 138 3.11 15.46 5.27
C VAL A 138 2.11 14.84 4.29
N ARG A 139 2.57 13.99 3.38
CA ARG A 139 1.69 13.25 2.45
C ARG A 139 1.12 11.97 3.07
N VAL A 140 1.49 11.64 4.30
CA VAL A 140 0.99 10.48 5.02
C VAL A 140 0.14 10.98 6.18
N PRO A 141 -1.12 10.51 6.32
CA PRO A 141 -2.00 10.89 7.42
C PRO A 141 -1.35 10.62 8.77
N PHE A 142 -1.45 11.59 9.67
CA PHE A 142 -0.88 11.49 11.02
C PHE A 142 -1.99 11.22 12.04
N PHE A 143 -1.84 10.17 12.81
CA PHE A 143 -2.79 9.70 13.81
C PHE A 143 -2.33 10.05 15.22
N GLN A 144 -3.21 10.69 15.98
CA GLN A 144 -3.04 11.03 17.39
C GLN A 144 -4.00 10.22 18.27
N GLY A 145 -3.70 10.17 19.57
CA GLY A 145 -4.57 9.48 20.53
C GLY A 145 -4.35 7.97 20.60
N LEU A 146 -3.37 7.44 19.85
CA LEU A 146 -2.97 6.03 19.95
C LEU A 146 -2.16 5.81 21.22
N GLN A 147 -2.61 4.86 22.07
CA GLN A 147 -1.90 4.48 23.30
C GLN A 147 -0.81 3.46 23.00
N ILE A 148 0.39 3.94 22.71
CA ILE A 148 1.50 3.11 22.26
C ILE A 148 2.52 2.95 23.38
N SER A 149 2.64 1.74 23.90
CA SER A 149 3.62 1.39 24.92
C SER A 149 4.98 0.98 24.35
N ASN A 150 4.99 0.37 23.17
CA ASN A 150 6.19 -0.04 22.44
C ASN A 150 5.92 -0.04 20.95
N ALA A 151 6.91 0.38 20.17
CA ALA A 151 6.83 0.39 18.71
C ALA A 151 8.22 0.17 18.10
N ALA A 152 8.39 -0.94 17.39
CA ALA A 152 9.60 -1.24 16.64
C ALA A 152 9.26 -1.59 15.19
N PHE A 153 10.24 -1.52 14.31
CA PHE A 153 10.09 -1.94 12.92
C PHE A 153 9.69 -3.41 12.84
N GLY A 154 8.66 -3.70 12.06
CA GLY A 154 8.08 -5.05 11.93
C GLY A 154 7.02 -5.41 12.97
N ASP A 155 6.85 -4.60 14.02
CA ASP A 155 5.77 -4.81 14.99
C ASP A 155 4.42 -4.35 14.43
N GLU A 156 3.34 -4.93 14.94
CA GLU A 156 1.99 -4.44 14.70
C GLU A 156 1.71 -3.21 15.58
N VAL A 157 1.08 -2.19 15.01
CA VAL A 157 0.62 -1.02 15.77
C VAL A 157 -0.44 -1.49 16.77
N PRO A 158 -0.28 -1.22 18.06
CA PRO A 158 -1.23 -1.64 19.08
C PRO A 158 -2.47 -0.73 19.06
N PHE A 159 -3.32 -0.89 18.04
CA PHE A 159 -4.63 -0.26 18.03
C PHE A 159 -5.49 -0.85 19.17
N SER A 160 -6.24 0.00 19.85
CA SER A 160 -7.14 -0.43 20.92
C SER A 160 -8.25 -1.36 20.41
N ASP A 161 -8.61 -1.22 19.14
CA ASP A 161 -9.65 -2.01 18.47
C ASP A 161 -9.25 -2.18 16.98
N GLU A 162 -9.52 -3.35 16.43
CA GLU A 162 -9.33 -3.65 15.00
C GLU A 162 -10.14 -2.70 14.10
N SER A 163 -11.28 -2.20 14.60
CA SER A 163 -12.08 -1.20 13.87
C SER A 163 -11.31 0.10 13.62
N MET A 164 -10.45 0.54 14.55
CA MET A 164 -9.61 1.74 14.37
C MET A 164 -8.62 1.58 13.22
N LEU A 165 -7.99 0.42 13.07
CA LEU A 165 -7.11 0.14 11.94
C LEU A 165 -7.88 0.18 10.62
N ASN A 166 -9.03 -0.49 10.55
CA ASN A 166 -9.87 -0.52 9.36
C ASN A 166 -10.37 0.87 8.97
N THR A 167 -10.76 1.68 9.95
CA THR A 167 -11.18 3.07 9.76
C THR A 167 -10.01 3.93 9.28
N SER A 168 -8.82 3.78 9.87
CA SER A 168 -7.61 4.49 9.44
C SER A 168 -7.22 4.15 7.99
N ILE A 169 -7.33 2.88 7.58
CA ILE A 169 -7.12 2.45 6.20
C ILE A 169 -8.16 3.07 5.26
N SER A 170 -9.41 3.13 5.69
CA SER A 170 -10.50 3.71 4.88
C SER A 170 -10.31 5.20 4.68
N LEU A 171 -9.98 5.94 5.74
CA LEU A 171 -9.63 7.36 5.67
C LEU A 171 -8.43 7.59 4.75
N SER A 172 -7.35 6.83 4.92
CA SER A 172 -6.16 6.96 4.07
C SER A 172 -6.45 6.72 2.59
N ARG A 173 -7.37 5.81 2.28
CA ARG A 173 -7.81 5.57 0.90
C ARG A 173 -8.60 6.75 0.33
N ILE A 174 -9.42 7.42 1.14
CA ILE A 174 -10.16 8.61 0.74
C ILE A 174 -9.18 9.76 0.47
N PHE A 175 -8.26 10.03 1.39
CA PHE A 175 -7.25 11.07 1.24
C PHE A 175 -6.36 10.87 0.03
N ALA A 176 -5.95 9.62 -0.25
CA ALA A 176 -5.16 9.31 -1.44
C ALA A 176 -5.88 9.60 -2.77
N LYS A 177 -7.22 9.67 -2.76
CA LYS A 177 -8.03 10.02 -3.95
C LYS A 177 -8.29 11.50 -4.08
N SER A 178 -8.45 12.22 -2.96
CA SER A 178 -8.81 13.64 -2.92
C SER A 178 -7.61 14.58 -2.91
N ASP A 179 -6.43 14.07 -2.54
CA ASP A 179 -5.20 14.84 -2.27
C ASP A 179 -5.35 15.87 -1.11
N ASP A 180 -6.48 15.82 -0.38
CA ASP A 180 -6.77 16.65 0.78
C ASP A 180 -6.49 15.86 2.07
N ILE A 181 -5.26 15.91 2.54
CA ILE A 181 -4.81 15.20 3.75
C ILE A 181 -4.91 16.15 4.94
N PRO A 182 -5.59 15.75 6.04
CA PRO A 182 -5.63 16.57 7.24
C PRO A 182 -4.24 16.67 7.90
N ASP A 183 -4.02 17.74 8.65
CA ASP A 183 -2.82 17.89 9.45
C ASP A 183 -2.74 16.81 10.51
N ASP A 184 -3.86 16.53 11.19
CA ASP A 184 -3.93 15.51 12.22
C ASP A 184 -5.27 14.76 12.16
N ILE A 185 -5.25 13.50 12.55
CA ILE A 185 -6.42 12.65 12.78
C ILE A 185 -6.38 12.21 14.23
N ALA A 186 -7.33 12.66 15.02
CA ALA A 186 -7.41 12.32 16.44
C ALA A 186 -8.52 11.31 16.71
N TYR A 187 -8.22 10.34 17.57
CA TYR A 187 -9.19 9.43 18.18
C TYR A 187 -9.33 9.79 19.66
N ASP A 188 -10.57 9.94 20.12
CA ASP A 188 -10.84 10.03 21.55
C ASP A 188 -10.97 8.64 22.20
N GLU A 189 -11.09 8.60 23.54
CA GLU A 189 -11.24 7.35 24.31
C GLU A 189 -12.49 6.54 23.92
N SER A 190 -13.47 7.19 23.36
CA SER A 190 -14.68 6.57 22.84
C SER A 190 -14.57 6.10 21.40
N GLY A 191 -13.44 6.36 20.72
CA GLY A 191 -13.20 6.07 19.31
C GLY A 191 -13.96 7.00 18.36
N ASN A 192 -14.27 8.24 18.80
CA ASN A 192 -14.75 9.27 17.89
C ASN A 192 -13.57 9.86 17.13
N ILE A 193 -13.82 10.22 15.87
CA ILE A 193 -12.82 10.69 14.92
C ILE A 193 -12.96 12.19 14.77
N THR A 194 -11.84 12.90 14.88
CA THR A 194 -11.71 14.32 14.62
C THR A 194 -10.59 14.54 13.62
N LEU A 195 -10.85 15.31 12.57
CA LEU A 195 -9.86 15.71 11.57
C LEU A 195 -9.51 17.18 11.76
N ILE A 196 -8.24 17.53 11.63
CA ILE A 196 -7.74 18.90 11.80
C ILE A 196 -7.15 19.37 10.48
N TYR A 197 -7.63 20.50 9.97
CA TYR A 197 -7.16 21.18 8.77
C TYR A 197 -6.81 22.65 9.11
N GLY A 198 -5.59 22.89 9.57
CA GLY A 198 -5.20 24.20 10.07
C GLY A 198 -6.09 24.68 11.21
N ASP A 199 -6.84 25.76 10.97
CA ASP A 199 -7.77 26.33 11.95
C ASP A 199 -9.19 25.71 11.93
N ILE A 200 -9.42 24.73 11.07
CA ILE A 200 -10.71 24.04 10.95
C ILE A 200 -10.62 22.67 11.62
N THR A 201 -11.54 22.42 12.56
CA THR A 201 -11.71 21.11 13.21
C THR A 201 -12.97 20.45 12.69
N ALA A 202 -12.87 19.27 12.07
CA ALA A 202 -14.01 18.51 11.58
C ALA A 202 -14.29 17.31 12.50
N GLN A 203 -15.42 17.33 13.19
CA GLN A 203 -15.86 16.26 14.08
C GLN A 203 -16.67 15.23 13.28
N LEU A 204 -16.06 14.07 12.97
CA LEU A 204 -16.73 12.98 12.26
C LEU A 204 -17.55 12.09 13.22
N GLY A 205 -17.17 12.05 14.51
CA GLY A 205 -17.72 11.09 15.47
C GLY A 205 -17.36 9.65 15.09
N LYS A 206 -18.33 8.72 15.14
CA LYS A 206 -18.08 7.31 14.81
C LYS A 206 -17.86 7.09 13.31
N ASP A 207 -17.30 5.93 12.98
CA ASP A 207 -17.00 5.47 11.62
C ASP A 207 -18.23 5.16 10.73
N LYS A 208 -19.44 5.17 11.33
CA LYS A 208 -20.69 4.99 10.58
C LYS A 208 -20.87 6.11 9.55
N PHE A 209 -21.25 5.73 8.33
CA PHE A 209 -21.45 6.65 7.20
C PHE A 209 -20.20 7.46 6.84
N LEU A 210 -19.01 6.86 7.06
CA LEU A 210 -17.73 7.55 6.91
C LEU A 210 -17.54 8.14 5.49
N GLU A 211 -17.90 7.40 4.45
CA GLU A 211 -17.78 7.86 3.06
C GLU A 211 -18.68 9.08 2.79
N ASP A 212 -19.92 9.08 3.28
CA ASP A 212 -20.84 10.21 3.15
C ASP A 212 -20.33 11.44 3.91
N LYS A 213 -19.88 11.25 5.16
CA LYS A 213 -19.29 12.33 5.96
C LYS A 213 -18.08 12.93 5.26
N MET A 214 -17.18 12.10 4.73
CA MET A 214 -15.99 12.55 4.03
C MET A 214 -16.31 13.25 2.72
N THR A 215 -17.28 12.75 1.94
CA THR A 215 -17.73 13.40 0.71
C THR A 215 -18.26 14.82 1.00
N ARG A 216 -19.06 14.97 2.05
CA ARG A 216 -19.58 16.27 2.47
C ARG A 216 -18.50 17.19 3.03
N LEU A 217 -17.60 16.65 3.86
CA LEU A 217 -16.46 17.39 4.38
C LEU A 217 -15.64 18.00 3.23
N LEU A 218 -15.20 17.18 2.27
CA LEU A 218 -14.40 17.63 1.15
C LEU A 218 -15.12 18.66 0.25
N ALA A 219 -16.45 18.59 0.17
CA ALA A 219 -17.25 19.57 -0.56
C ALA A 219 -17.40 20.90 0.19
N ILE A 220 -17.30 20.90 1.53
CA ILE A 220 -17.47 22.08 2.39
C ILE A 220 -16.14 22.77 2.66
N LEU A 221 -15.04 22.03 2.86
CA LEU A 221 -13.72 22.58 3.19
C LEU A 221 -13.30 23.77 2.31
N PRO A 222 -13.44 23.75 0.97
CA PRO A 222 -13.09 24.89 0.15
C PRO A 222 -13.94 26.15 0.40
N LYS A 223 -15.18 25.97 0.87
CA LYS A 223 -16.12 27.07 1.13
C LYS A 223 -15.84 27.79 2.45
N ILE A 224 -15.25 27.08 3.42
CA ILE A 224 -14.89 27.61 4.74
C ILE A 224 -13.38 27.85 4.89
N ALA A 225 -12.62 27.74 3.80
CA ALA A 225 -11.19 27.97 3.79
C ALA A 225 -10.84 29.38 4.32
N GLY A 226 -9.86 29.45 5.25
CA GLY A 226 -9.45 30.68 5.90
C GLY A 226 -10.37 31.14 7.04
N GLN A 227 -11.38 30.37 7.40
CA GLN A 227 -12.16 30.57 8.62
C GLN A 227 -11.61 29.68 9.73
N LYS A 228 -11.89 30.06 10.99
CA LYS A 228 -11.57 29.25 12.16
C LYS A 228 -12.85 28.76 12.79
N GLY A 229 -12.93 27.45 13.10
CA GLY A 229 -14.10 26.88 13.73
C GLY A 229 -14.22 25.38 13.63
N THR A 230 -15.37 24.87 14.09
CA THR A 230 -15.65 23.44 14.16
C THR A 230 -16.80 23.06 13.22
N LEU A 231 -16.55 22.06 12.35
CA LEU A 231 -17.53 21.49 11.46
C LEU A 231 -18.08 20.19 12.07
N HIS A 232 -19.38 20.16 12.31
CA HIS A 232 -20.08 19.05 12.96
C HIS A 232 -20.67 18.08 11.94
N LEU A 233 -20.07 16.89 11.83
CA LEU A 233 -20.46 15.80 10.92
C LEU A 233 -20.88 14.53 11.68
N GLU A 234 -20.79 14.54 13.01
CA GLU A 234 -21.08 13.37 13.86
C GLU A 234 -22.52 12.88 13.75
N ASN A 235 -23.46 13.78 13.44
CA ASN A 235 -24.88 13.48 13.34
C ASN A 235 -25.35 13.14 11.91
N VAL A 236 -24.44 13.10 10.94
CA VAL A 236 -24.81 12.74 9.56
C VAL A 236 -25.22 11.26 9.51
N ASN A 237 -26.43 11.02 9.00
CA ASN A 237 -26.99 9.70 8.73
C ASN A 237 -27.97 9.80 7.54
N ASP A 238 -28.63 8.68 7.17
CA ASP A 238 -29.57 8.65 6.07
C ASP A 238 -30.74 9.67 6.20
N ASP A 239 -31.17 9.94 7.43
CA ASP A 239 -32.31 10.83 7.73
C ASP A 239 -31.88 12.27 8.00
N LYS A 240 -30.70 12.47 8.61
CA LYS A 240 -30.21 13.80 9.01
C LYS A 240 -29.06 14.21 8.12
N LYS A 241 -29.29 15.21 7.30
CA LYS A 241 -28.30 15.77 6.35
C LYS A 241 -27.78 17.15 6.78
N ILE A 242 -28.17 17.62 7.97
CA ILE A 242 -27.80 18.95 8.47
C ILE A 242 -26.36 18.88 9.00
N ILE A 243 -25.52 19.75 8.49
CA ILE A 243 -24.13 19.95 8.89
C ILE A 243 -24.02 21.38 9.39
N THR A 244 -23.46 21.55 10.58
CA THR A 244 -23.30 22.86 11.22
C THR A 244 -21.82 23.21 11.26
N PHE A 245 -21.49 24.44 10.88
CA PHE A 245 -20.16 25.03 11.07
C PHE A 245 -20.24 26.06 12.19
N GLU A 246 -19.62 25.76 13.33
CA GLU A 246 -19.50 26.67 14.45
C GLU A 246 -18.23 27.49 14.28
N LYS A 247 -18.42 28.78 13.93
CA LYS A 247 -17.33 29.70 13.67
C LYS A 247 -16.74 30.25 14.97
N GLU A 248 -15.45 30.14 15.16
CA GLU A 248 -14.73 30.82 16.23
C GLU A 248 -14.39 32.26 15.80
N PHE A 249 -14.88 33.21 16.57
CA PHE A 249 -14.49 34.61 16.42
C PHE A 249 -13.21 34.85 17.24
N PRO A 250 -12.22 35.62 16.72
CA PRO A 250 -11.09 36.02 17.53
C PRO A 250 -11.60 36.78 18.75
N ASP A 251 -11.17 36.38 19.95
CA ASP A 251 -11.50 37.05 21.17
C ASP A 251 -11.09 38.52 21.02
N SER A 252 -12.05 39.43 21.01
CA SER A 252 -11.83 40.83 21.10
C SER A 252 -11.33 41.11 22.53
N GLU A 253 -10.01 41.25 22.71
CA GLU A 253 -9.46 41.85 23.92
C GLU A 253 -9.99 43.28 24.00
N ASN A 254 -11.11 43.47 24.63
CA ASN A 254 -11.40 44.65 25.45
C ASN A 254 -12.79 44.48 26.05
N GLY A 255 -12.80 44.49 27.37
CA GLY A 255 -13.98 44.48 28.16
C GLY A 255 -14.87 45.70 27.93
N GLU A 256 -16.09 45.49 28.07
CA GLU A 256 -17.10 46.20 28.83
C GLU A 256 -18.48 45.77 28.33
N ASP A 257 -19.26 45.36 29.27
CA ASP A 257 -20.65 44.99 29.23
C ASP A 257 -21.51 45.66 28.14
N GLU A 258 -22.06 44.85 27.22
CA GLU A 258 -23.44 45.12 26.76
C GLU A 258 -24.12 43.77 26.45
N GLU A 259 -25.09 43.56 27.27
CA GLU A 259 -26.17 42.58 27.16
C GLU A 259 -26.88 42.66 25.78
N ASN A 260 -27.11 41.49 25.22
CA ASN A 260 -28.21 41.28 24.24
C ASN A 260 -27.86 41.35 22.75
N SER A 261 -27.64 40.20 22.17
CA SER A 261 -28.53 39.64 21.13
C SER A 261 -27.97 38.30 20.61
N GLU A 262 -28.67 37.26 20.99
CA GLU A 262 -28.58 35.96 20.29
C GLU A 262 -28.99 36.15 18.83
N THR A 263 -28.01 36.22 17.95
CA THR A 263 -28.24 35.95 16.54
C THR A 263 -27.58 34.64 16.21
N LYS A 264 -28.27 33.56 16.44
CA LYS A 264 -27.98 32.26 15.83
C LYS A 264 -28.21 32.39 14.35
N GLU A 265 -27.22 32.70 13.58
CA GLU A 265 -27.25 32.44 12.15
C GLU A 265 -26.99 30.92 11.93
N ASP A 266 -28.08 30.15 11.99
CA ASP A 266 -28.09 28.78 11.47
C ASP A 266 -28.02 28.85 9.95
N GLU A 267 -26.81 28.88 9.40
CA GLU A 267 -26.64 28.58 7.99
C GLU A 267 -26.78 27.06 7.78
N SER A 268 -28.06 26.64 7.65
CA SER A 268 -28.39 25.30 7.21
C SER A 268 -28.18 25.20 5.71
N TYR A 269 -27.12 24.54 5.30
CA TYR A 269 -26.91 24.17 3.89
C TYR A 269 -27.77 22.96 3.57
N ASP A 270 -28.99 23.22 3.09
CA ASP A 270 -29.88 22.21 2.52
C ASP A 270 -29.43 21.96 1.06
N SER A 271 -28.84 20.81 0.81
CA SER A 271 -28.61 20.33 -0.56
C SER A 271 -29.83 19.56 -1.03
N SER A 272 -30.90 20.30 -1.33
CA SER A 272 -32.03 19.75 -2.06
C SER A 272 -31.69 19.77 -3.55
N ASP A 273 -31.73 18.60 -4.17
CA ASP A 273 -31.77 18.41 -5.62
C ASP A 273 -33.01 19.18 -6.14
N SER A 274 -32.73 20.28 -6.83
CA SER A 274 -33.76 21.00 -7.55
C SER A 274 -33.90 20.41 -8.95
N ASP A 275 -34.86 19.51 -9.12
CA ASP A 275 -35.46 19.26 -10.42
C ASP A 275 -36.11 20.58 -10.90
N SER A 276 -35.42 21.32 -11.70
CA SER A 276 -35.97 22.47 -12.39
C SER A 276 -36.51 22.05 -13.73
N ASN A 277 -37.80 21.79 -13.72
CA ASN A 277 -38.67 21.78 -14.89
C ASN A 277 -38.72 23.20 -15.48
N TYR A 278 -38.06 23.41 -16.62
CA TYR A 278 -38.19 24.66 -17.40
C TYR A 278 -39.20 24.48 -18.49
N ASP A 279 -40.31 25.14 -18.30
CA ASP A 279 -41.34 25.39 -19.30
C ASP A 279 -40.88 26.44 -20.30
N SER A 280 -41.27 26.20 -21.56
CA SER A 280 -40.88 26.91 -22.77
C SER A 280 -41.37 28.36 -22.79
N SER A 281 -40.50 29.29 -23.21
CA SER A 281 -40.97 30.41 -24.02
C SER A 281 -39.88 30.78 -25.06
N SER A 282 -40.35 30.68 -26.28
CA SER A 282 -39.74 31.00 -27.56
C SER A 282 -39.20 32.43 -27.65
N TYR A 283 -37.96 32.58 -28.16
CA TYR A 283 -37.62 33.71 -29.05
C TYR A 283 -36.74 33.22 -30.19
N ASP A 284 -37.28 33.42 -31.36
CA ASP A 284 -36.76 33.30 -32.70
C ASP A 284 -35.64 34.34 -32.92
N SER A 285 -34.51 33.92 -33.43
CA SER A 285 -33.61 34.74 -34.22
C SER A 285 -32.60 33.87 -34.97
N SER A 286 -32.87 33.79 -36.25
CA SER A 286 -32.04 33.28 -37.33
C SER A 286 -30.66 33.94 -37.39
N SER A 287 -29.60 33.14 -37.59
CA SER A 287 -28.51 33.47 -38.51
C SER A 287 -27.71 32.20 -38.87
N ASP A 288 -27.78 31.99 -40.14
CA ASP A 288 -27.07 31.11 -41.04
C ASP A 288 -25.55 31.21 -40.89
N SER A 289 -24.85 30.10 -40.77
CA SER A 289 -23.56 29.88 -41.44
C SER A 289 -23.14 28.42 -41.42
N SER A 290 -23.26 27.82 -42.54
CA SER A 290 -22.71 26.55 -42.99
C SER A 290 -21.19 26.52 -42.92
N TYR A 291 -20.60 25.48 -42.37
CA TYR A 291 -19.36 24.90 -42.84
C TYR A 291 -19.42 23.37 -42.73
N ASP A 292 -19.44 22.81 -43.90
CA ASP A 292 -19.25 21.44 -44.30
C ASP A 292 -17.79 21.03 -44.06
N SER A 293 -17.53 19.92 -43.43
CA SER A 293 -16.32 19.11 -43.62
C SER A 293 -16.53 17.70 -43.08
N SER A 294 -16.84 16.84 -43.97
CA SER A 294 -16.74 15.39 -43.91
C SER A 294 -15.31 14.92 -43.63
N SER A 295 -15.13 13.99 -42.72
CA SER A 295 -14.15 12.91 -42.88
C SER A 295 -14.55 11.71 -42.02
N ASP A 296 -14.98 10.75 -42.74
CA ASP A 296 -15.17 9.32 -42.51
C ASP A 296 -13.85 8.65 -42.05
N SER A 297 -13.89 7.89 -41.00
CA SER A 297 -13.06 6.70 -40.84
C SER A 297 -13.62 5.80 -39.72
N GLY A 298 -14.41 4.84 -40.17
CA GLY A 298 -14.81 3.70 -39.34
C GLY A 298 -13.62 2.78 -39.06
N TYR A 299 -13.51 2.31 -37.84
CA TYR A 299 -12.88 1.05 -37.51
C TYR A 299 -13.81 0.26 -36.64
N ASP A 300 -14.46 -0.69 -37.29
CA ASP A 300 -15.14 -1.84 -36.75
C ASP A 300 -14.08 -2.87 -36.32
N SER A 301 -14.14 -3.33 -35.12
CA SER A 301 -13.58 -4.60 -34.71
C SER A 301 -14.34 -5.15 -33.50
N GLY A 302 -15.39 -5.88 -33.82
CA GLY A 302 -16.02 -6.79 -32.90
C GLY A 302 -15.09 -7.94 -32.55
N TYR A 303 -14.99 -8.24 -31.28
CA TYR A 303 -14.59 -9.55 -30.79
C TYR A 303 -15.65 -10.03 -29.80
N ASP A 304 -16.57 -10.81 -30.36
CA ASP A 304 -17.35 -11.79 -29.63
C ASP A 304 -16.41 -12.89 -29.17
N SER A 305 -16.43 -13.22 -27.90
CA SER A 305 -15.90 -14.47 -27.38
C SER A 305 -16.83 -14.93 -26.26
N ASP A 306 -17.84 -15.64 -26.66
CA ASP A 306 -18.59 -16.59 -25.81
C ASP A 306 -17.62 -17.67 -25.33
N TYR A 307 -17.47 -17.84 -24.04
CA TYR A 307 -16.95 -19.03 -23.41
C TYR A 307 -17.92 -19.49 -22.33
N ASP A 308 -18.83 -20.33 -22.77
CA ASP A 308 -19.57 -21.29 -21.95
C ASP A 308 -18.61 -22.42 -21.55
N GLY A 309 -18.49 -22.67 -20.28
CA GLY A 309 -17.65 -23.74 -19.73
C GLY A 309 -18.07 -24.11 -18.32
N SER A 310 -19.22 -24.71 -18.19
CA SER A 310 -19.62 -25.49 -17.01
C SER A 310 -18.67 -26.67 -16.78
N SER A 311 -18.12 -26.78 -15.59
CA SER A 311 -17.51 -28.00 -15.07
C SER A 311 -17.83 -28.13 -13.58
N ASP A 312 -18.83 -28.87 -13.30
CA ASP A 312 -19.06 -29.55 -12.04
C ASP A 312 -17.88 -30.44 -11.70
N ASN A 313 -17.25 -30.27 -10.58
CA ASN A 313 -16.47 -31.30 -9.91
C ASN A 313 -16.74 -31.27 -8.42
N ASN A 314 -17.67 -32.11 -8.06
CA ASN A 314 -17.96 -32.63 -6.74
C ASN A 314 -16.80 -33.55 -6.30
N TYR A 315 -16.11 -33.24 -5.23
CA TYR A 315 -15.28 -34.18 -4.48
C TYR A 315 -15.68 -34.15 -3.02
N ASP A 316 -16.56 -35.07 -2.70
CA ASP A 316 -16.73 -35.65 -1.38
C ASP A 316 -15.44 -36.39 -1.00
N SER A 317 -14.91 -36.11 0.15
CA SER A 317 -13.92 -36.93 0.84
C SER A 317 -14.14 -36.81 2.35
N ASP A 318 -15.00 -37.66 2.83
CA ASP A 318 -15.04 -38.10 4.22
C ASP A 318 -13.69 -38.71 4.60
N TYR A 319 -13.05 -38.16 5.62
CA TYR A 319 -12.05 -38.87 6.42
C TYR A 319 -12.36 -38.67 7.89
N ASP A 320 -13.11 -39.64 8.38
CA ASP A 320 -13.22 -40.01 9.78
C ASP A 320 -11.91 -40.71 10.20
N SER A 321 -11.27 -40.22 11.23
CA SER A 321 -10.24 -40.96 11.98
C SER A 321 -10.15 -40.43 13.39
N SER A 322 -10.96 -41.01 14.22
CA SER A 322 -10.79 -41.13 15.64
C SER A 322 -9.48 -41.84 15.99
N SER A 323 -8.65 -41.25 16.81
CA SER A 323 -7.75 -42.02 17.69
C SER A 323 -7.48 -41.24 18.99
N ASP A 324 -8.18 -41.72 19.97
CA ASP A 324 -7.92 -41.68 21.40
C ASP A 324 -6.47 -42.08 21.71
N SER A 325 -5.76 -41.30 22.50
CA SER A 325 -4.73 -41.82 23.37
C SER A 325 -4.45 -40.83 24.52
N SER A 326 -5.08 -41.14 25.60
CA SER A 326 -4.71 -40.79 26.97
C SER A 326 -3.29 -41.26 27.29
N TYR A 327 -2.45 -40.36 27.80
CA TYR A 327 -1.36 -40.72 28.71
C TYR A 327 -1.32 -39.76 29.90
N ASP A 328 -1.56 -40.41 30.98
CA ASP A 328 -1.52 -39.97 32.38
C ASP A 328 -0.08 -39.91 32.93
N SER A 329 0.09 -39.10 33.99
CA SER A 329 1.06 -39.19 35.09
C SER A 329 2.48 -38.67 34.87
N SER A 330 2.85 -37.83 35.65
CA SER A 330 3.37 -37.76 37.03
C SER A 330 4.62 -36.90 37.16
N SER A 331 4.49 -35.94 38.03
CA SER A 331 5.45 -35.43 39.03
C SER A 331 6.87 -36.00 39.01
N ASN A 332 7.86 -35.08 39.06
CA ASN A 332 8.84 -35.02 40.11
C ASN A 332 9.70 -33.76 40.09
N ASP A 333 9.76 -33.18 41.28
CA ASP A 333 10.76 -32.30 41.83
C ASP A 333 12.19 -32.46 41.33
N TRP A 334 12.86 -31.35 41.08
CA TRP A 334 14.09 -30.83 41.72
C TRP A 334 14.37 -29.42 41.20
#